data_60e14915e3bee0c66566578866defb02
#
_entry.id   60e14915e3bee0c66566578866defb02
#
_cell.length_a   1.000
_cell.length_b   1.000
_cell.length_c   1.000
_cell.angle_alpha   90.00
_cell.angle_beta   90.00
_cell.angle_gamma   90.00
#
_symmetry.space_group_name_H-M   'P 1'
#
loop_
_entity.id
_entity.type
_entity.pdbx_description
1 polymer ?
#
loop_
_entity_poly.entity_id
_entity_poly.type
_entity_poly.pdbx_seq_one_letter_code
_entity_poly.pdbx_strand_id
1 'polypeptide(L)'
;EGTIRVYDDYAGAFVPVKGVKIRCHRFIKWSTTFTDESGHYTMDSKFRFGPHYAIVFDNRKGFDIWGNWGPIARANLNMGWHSNRGHSRDINAGSFAWDWAAVNNATYDYYKMCEETGIAKPPRNLKIWVFKRWTTSSTPMLHRIVHPIGYNGNSSWKNFFINIGYGTLATVLNQMLKKVLPDITIGTGGHSYRKV
;
A
#
# COMPACT_ATOMS: atom_id res chain seq x y z
N GLU A 1 10.19 12.38 -15.80
CA GLU A 1 10.05 10.92 -16.00
C GLU A 1 11.09 10.15 -15.22
N GLY A 2 10.90 8.84 -15.06
CA GLY A 2 11.85 7.97 -14.38
C GLY A 2 11.35 6.54 -14.34
N THR A 3 12.17 5.66 -13.77
CA THR A 3 11.86 4.23 -13.66
C THR A 3 12.11 3.76 -12.24
N ILE A 4 11.18 2.97 -11.71
CA ILE A 4 11.29 2.34 -10.40
C ILE A 4 11.45 0.84 -10.59
N ARG A 5 12.52 0.29 -10.00
CA ARG A 5 12.81 -1.14 -10.07
C ARG A 5 13.13 -1.70 -8.70
N VAL A 6 12.92 -2.98 -8.52
CA VAL A 6 13.23 -3.73 -7.29
C VAL A 6 14.09 -4.94 -7.64
N TYR A 7 15.04 -5.27 -6.80
CA TYR A 7 15.90 -6.44 -7.00
C TYR A 7 15.11 -7.73 -6.72
N ASP A 8 15.01 -8.61 -7.70
CA ASP A 8 14.53 -9.99 -7.55
C ASP A 8 15.75 -10.90 -7.29
N ASP A 9 15.90 -11.36 -6.06
CA ASP A 9 17.02 -12.18 -5.63
C ASP A 9 16.98 -13.61 -6.20
N TYR A 10 15.84 -14.05 -6.70
CA TYR A 10 15.71 -15.32 -7.41
C TYR A 10 16.16 -15.20 -8.88
N ALA A 11 15.78 -14.12 -9.54
CA ALA A 11 16.18 -13.85 -10.91
C ALA A 11 17.61 -13.27 -11.01
N GLY A 12 18.18 -12.78 -9.90
CA GLY A 12 19.46 -12.09 -9.89
C GLY A 12 19.45 -10.75 -10.64
N ALA A 13 18.28 -10.12 -10.80
CA ALA A 13 18.11 -8.94 -11.64
C ALA A 13 17.10 -7.95 -11.05
N PHE A 14 17.18 -6.69 -11.50
CA PHE A 14 16.16 -5.69 -11.19
C PHE A 14 14.94 -5.85 -12.08
N VAL A 15 13.77 -5.96 -11.47
CA VAL A 15 12.46 -6.04 -12.13
C VAL A 15 11.65 -4.75 -11.89
N PRO A 16 10.72 -4.37 -12.78
CA PRO A 16 9.92 -3.16 -12.63
C PRO A 16 9.01 -3.22 -11.40
N VAL A 17 8.80 -2.07 -10.74
CA VAL A 17 7.75 -1.89 -9.73
C VAL A 17 6.50 -1.35 -10.40
N LYS A 18 5.45 -2.17 -10.47
CA LYS A 18 4.28 -1.96 -11.31
C LYS A 18 3.16 -1.20 -10.60
N GLY A 19 2.59 -0.20 -11.25
CA GLY A 19 1.37 0.49 -10.82
C GLY A 19 1.46 1.28 -9.52
N VAL A 20 2.66 1.56 -9.01
CA VAL A 20 2.87 2.27 -7.75
C VAL A 20 2.79 3.78 -7.95
N LYS A 21 2.24 4.49 -6.97
CA LYS A 21 2.10 5.95 -7.03
C LYS A 21 3.44 6.66 -6.80
N ILE A 22 3.79 7.55 -7.70
CA ILE A 22 4.91 8.50 -7.55
C ILE A 22 4.33 9.85 -7.18
N ARG A 23 4.85 10.42 -6.12
CA ARG A 23 4.46 11.76 -5.63
C ARG A 23 5.66 12.68 -5.70
N CYS A 24 5.45 13.85 -6.30
CA CYS A 24 6.42 14.94 -6.31
C CYS A 24 5.82 16.17 -5.65
N HIS A 25 6.63 16.95 -4.94
CA HIS A 25 6.20 18.26 -4.46
C HIS A 25 7.36 19.25 -4.40
N ARG A 26 7.01 20.53 -4.56
CA ARG A 26 7.89 21.66 -4.31
C ARG A 26 7.05 22.82 -3.78
N PHE A 27 7.36 23.31 -2.57
CA PHE A 27 6.52 24.28 -1.87
C PHE A 27 5.06 23.82 -1.82
N ILE A 28 4.14 24.59 -2.35
CA ILE A 28 2.69 24.31 -2.41
C ILE A 28 2.28 23.50 -3.65
N LYS A 29 3.18 23.29 -4.61
CA LYS A 29 2.88 22.54 -5.83
C LYS A 29 3.10 21.06 -5.63
N TRP A 30 2.06 20.27 -5.88
CA TRP A 30 2.05 18.80 -5.81
C TRP A 30 1.71 18.20 -7.16
N SER A 31 2.26 17.05 -7.46
CA SER A 31 1.90 16.23 -8.61
C SER A 31 2.05 14.76 -8.28
N THR A 32 1.17 13.95 -8.84
CA THR A 32 1.19 12.49 -8.66
C THR A 32 0.96 11.80 -9.99
N THR A 33 1.58 10.65 -10.18
CA THR A 33 1.36 9.73 -11.28
C THR A 33 1.54 8.30 -10.80
N PHE A 34 1.39 7.31 -11.69
CA PHE A 34 1.65 5.91 -11.38
C PHE A 34 2.68 5.34 -12.35
N THR A 35 3.46 4.37 -11.87
CA THR A 35 4.30 3.59 -12.77
C THR A 35 3.43 2.70 -13.67
N ASP A 36 3.91 2.42 -14.86
CA ASP A 36 3.34 1.43 -15.78
C ASP A 36 3.88 0.00 -15.48
N GLU A 37 3.61 -0.96 -16.36
CA GLU A 37 4.08 -2.34 -16.22
C GLU A 37 5.60 -2.48 -16.39
N SER A 38 6.25 -1.52 -17.05
CA SER A 38 7.71 -1.45 -17.18
C SER A 38 8.38 -0.72 -16.01
N GLY A 39 7.60 -0.27 -15.02
CA GLY A 39 8.07 0.53 -13.90
C GLY A 39 8.38 1.98 -14.26
N HIS A 40 8.08 2.40 -15.50
CA HIS A 40 8.29 3.77 -15.96
C HIS A 40 7.14 4.68 -15.52
N TYR A 41 7.46 5.95 -15.27
CA TYR A 41 6.48 6.99 -14.98
C TYR A 41 6.82 8.33 -15.63
N THR A 42 5.80 9.09 -15.99
CA THR A 42 5.91 10.47 -16.46
C THR A 42 5.04 11.36 -15.57
N MET A 43 5.60 12.48 -15.13
CA MET A 43 4.87 13.47 -14.33
C MET A 43 4.20 14.48 -15.26
N ASP A 44 2.90 14.71 -15.09
CA ASP A 44 2.13 15.67 -15.86
C ASP A 44 2.54 17.13 -15.58
N SER A 45 2.98 17.39 -14.34
CA SER A 45 3.37 18.71 -13.90
C SER A 45 4.86 18.98 -14.09
N LYS A 46 5.18 20.10 -14.76
CA LYS A 46 6.55 20.60 -14.86
C LYS A 46 6.90 21.42 -13.60
N PHE A 47 8.06 21.17 -13.03
CA PHE A 47 8.62 21.93 -11.93
C PHE A 47 9.79 22.81 -12.46
N ARG A 48 9.85 24.07 -12.02
CA ARG A 48 10.95 24.96 -12.41
C ARG A 48 12.27 24.54 -11.74
N PHE A 49 12.18 24.07 -10.51
CA PHE A 49 13.31 23.58 -9.71
C PHE A 49 13.07 22.12 -9.32
N GLY A 50 14.12 21.40 -8.94
CA GLY A 50 14.05 20.03 -8.53
C GLY A 50 13.05 19.79 -7.39
N PRO A 51 12.02 18.96 -7.58
CA PRO A 51 11.06 18.64 -6.54
C PRO A 51 11.57 17.52 -5.62
N HIS A 52 10.89 17.37 -4.50
CA HIS A 52 11.04 16.19 -3.64
C HIS A 52 10.21 15.05 -4.20
N TYR A 53 10.80 13.88 -4.34
CA TYR A 53 10.16 12.67 -4.84
C TYR A 53 9.88 11.67 -3.72
N ALA A 54 8.79 10.94 -3.83
CA ALA A 54 8.48 9.81 -2.97
C ALA A 54 7.68 8.73 -3.73
N ILE A 55 7.94 7.47 -3.42
CA ILE A 55 7.11 6.34 -3.82
C ILE A 55 6.09 6.10 -2.71
N VAL A 56 4.82 6.11 -3.03
CA VAL A 56 3.73 5.76 -2.13
C VAL A 56 3.14 4.44 -2.62
N PHE A 57 3.14 3.43 -1.77
CA PHE A 57 2.63 2.10 -2.12
C PHE A 57 1.10 2.04 -2.08
N ASP A 58 0.50 2.95 -2.85
CA ASP A 58 -0.92 3.04 -3.22
C ASP A 58 -0.97 2.70 -4.71
N ASN A 59 -1.59 1.58 -5.06
CA ASN A 59 -1.51 1.02 -6.40
C ASN A 59 -2.69 1.42 -7.27
N ARG A 60 -2.45 1.69 -8.57
CA ARG A 60 -3.48 1.99 -9.58
C ARG A 60 -4.56 0.91 -9.70
N LYS A 61 -4.29 -0.34 -9.30
CA LYS A 61 -5.25 -1.44 -9.29
C LYS A 61 -6.25 -1.35 -8.11
N GLY A 62 -6.05 -0.41 -7.17
CA GLY A 62 -6.97 -0.14 -6.06
C GLY A 62 -6.66 -0.94 -4.80
N PHE A 63 -5.40 -1.17 -4.49
CA PHE A 63 -4.94 -1.70 -3.22
C PHE A 63 -3.84 -0.82 -2.61
N ASP A 64 -3.69 -0.89 -1.29
CA ASP A 64 -2.71 -0.14 -0.51
C ASP A 64 -1.81 -1.07 0.29
N ILE A 65 -0.50 -0.78 0.32
CA ILE A 65 0.44 -1.43 1.23
C ILE A 65 0.73 -0.51 2.41
N TRP A 66 0.71 -1.08 3.60
CA TRP A 66 0.94 -0.41 4.86
C TRP A 66 2.13 -1.06 5.58
N GLY A 67 2.92 -0.30 6.33
CA GLY A 67 4.08 -0.89 7.01
C GLY A 67 5.12 0.06 7.56
N ASN A 68 5.03 1.37 7.38
CA ASN A 68 6.02 2.31 7.90
C ASN A 68 5.93 2.51 9.42
N TRP A 69 4.70 2.61 9.93
CA TRP A 69 4.41 2.88 11.34
C TRP A 69 3.15 2.13 11.76
N GLY A 70 3.21 0.80 11.66
CA GLY A 70 2.04 -0.03 11.96
C GLY A 70 0.84 0.37 11.07
N PRO A 71 -0.37 0.37 11.62
CA PRO A 71 -1.60 0.59 10.86
C PRO A 71 -1.90 2.06 10.50
N ILE A 72 -1.02 2.99 10.79
CA ILE A 72 -1.37 4.43 10.76
C ILE A 72 -1.05 5.07 9.40
N ALA A 73 -0.07 4.56 8.66
CA ALA A 73 0.35 5.16 7.39
C ALA A 73 0.63 4.13 6.30
N ARG A 74 0.29 4.49 5.07
CA ARG A 74 0.72 3.74 3.87
C ARG A 74 2.23 3.67 3.79
N ALA A 75 2.75 2.56 3.31
CA ALA A 75 4.16 2.37 3.03
C ALA A 75 4.65 3.46 2.06
N ASN A 76 5.75 4.10 2.40
CA ASN A 76 6.27 5.26 1.69
C ASN A 76 7.80 5.22 1.69
N LEU A 77 8.39 5.28 0.52
CA LEU A 77 9.83 5.45 0.35
C LEU A 77 10.13 6.89 -0.08
N ASN A 78 10.74 7.63 0.83
CA ASN A 78 11.26 8.96 0.53
C ASN A 78 12.50 8.83 -0.37
N MET A 79 12.47 9.47 -1.54
CA MET A 79 13.59 9.49 -2.49
C MET A 79 14.43 10.76 -2.39
N GLY A 80 13.91 11.81 -1.72
CA GLY A 80 14.61 13.08 -1.54
C GLY A 80 14.39 14.08 -2.67
N TRP A 81 15.21 15.12 -2.68
CA TRP A 81 15.21 16.19 -3.67
C TRP A 81 16.06 15.80 -4.88
N HIS A 82 15.48 15.84 -6.07
CA HIS A 82 16.16 15.47 -7.30
C HIS A 82 15.85 16.44 -8.44
N SER A 83 16.45 16.18 -9.61
CA SER A 83 16.25 16.98 -10.81
C SER A 83 14.76 17.13 -11.17
N ASN A 84 14.39 18.30 -11.73
CA ASN A 84 13.06 18.54 -12.30
C ASN A 84 12.80 17.74 -13.60
N ARG A 85 13.81 17.05 -14.14
CA ARG A 85 13.69 16.18 -15.32
C ARG A 85 13.20 14.78 -14.99
N GLY A 86 13.24 14.41 -13.69
CA GLY A 86 12.83 13.10 -13.20
C GLY A 86 13.87 12.43 -12.31
N HIS A 87 13.52 11.27 -11.77
CA HIS A 87 14.39 10.47 -10.91
C HIS A 87 14.04 8.98 -11.02
N SER A 88 15.03 8.16 -11.30
CA SER A 88 14.89 6.70 -11.26
C SER A 88 15.41 6.14 -9.94
N ARG A 89 14.80 5.05 -9.47
CA ARG A 89 15.18 4.41 -8.20
C ARG A 89 15.21 2.90 -8.32
N ASP A 90 16.34 2.33 -7.92
CA ASP A 90 16.51 0.90 -7.70
C ASP A 90 16.36 0.61 -6.20
N ILE A 91 15.51 -0.36 -5.87
CA ILE A 91 15.24 -0.80 -4.51
C ILE A 91 15.98 -2.11 -4.29
N ASN A 92 17.04 -2.06 -3.49
CA ASN A 92 17.88 -3.21 -3.18
C ASN A 92 17.22 -4.15 -2.16
N ALA A 93 17.60 -5.42 -2.20
CA ALA A 93 17.20 -6.42 -1.23
C ALA A 93 17.53 -5.99 0.22
N GLY A 94 16.74 -6.48 1.17
CA GLY A 94 16.95 -6.25 2.60
C GLY A 94 16.44 -4.92 3.15
N SER A 95 15.95 -4.00 2.32
CA SER A 95 15.28 -2.77 2.77
C SER A 95 13.79 -3.02 3.05
N PHE A 96 13.14 -2.18 3.88
CA PHE A 96 11.67 -2.22 4.03
C PHE A 96 10.94 -1.97 2.71
N ALA A 97 11.47 -1.08 1.87
CA ALA A 97 10.89 -0.78 0.58
C ALA A 97 10.95 -1.97 -0.39
N TRP A 98 11.92 -2.87 -0.21
CA TRP A 98 12.04 -4.12 -0.97
C TRP A 98 10.86 -5.05 -0.69
N ASP A 99 10.53 -5.25 0.60
CA ASP A 99 9.39 -6.07 1.01
C ASP A 99 8.07 -5.51 0.45
N TRP A 100 7.90 -4.18 0.53
CA TRP A 100 6.69 -3.53 -0.02
C TRP A 100 6.61 -3.65 -1.54
N ALA A 101 7.73 -3.51 -2.25
CA ALA A 101 7.77 -3.62 -3.70
C ALA A 101 7.49 -5.05 -4.18
N ALA A 102 8.00 -6.07 -3.45
CA ALA A 102 7.72 -7.47 -3.72
C ALA A 102 6.21 -7.77 -3.58
N VAL A 103 5.62 -7.39 -2.44
CA VAL A 103 4.18 -7.56 -2.19
C VAL A 103 3.34 -6.76 -3.19
N ASN A 104 3.77 -5.54 -3.55
CA ASN A 104 3.10 -4.74 -4.57
C ASN A 104 3.04 -5.45 -5.92
N ASN A 105 4.17 -5.99 -6.37
CA ASN A 105 4.24 -6.67 -7.66
C ASN A 105 3.42 -7.97 -7.67
N ALA A 106 3.52 -8.79 -6.63
CA ALA A 106 2.74 -10.01 -6.49
C ALA A 106 1.22 -9.71 -6.51
N THR A 107 0.80 -8.68 -5.77
CA THR A 107 -0.60 -8.25 -5.75
C THR A 107 -1.03 -7.69 -7.10
N TYR A 108 -0.20 -6.87 -7.75
CA TYR A 108 -0.48 -6.33 -9.08
C TYR A 108 -0.69 -7.44 -10.11
N ASP A 109 0.21 -8.44 -10.11
CA ASP A 109 0.15 -9.57 -11.05
C ASP A 109 -1.08 -10.45 -10.78
N TYR A 110 -1.49 -10.61 -9.53
CA TYR A 110 -2.73 -11.29 -9.18
C TYR A 110 -3.97 -10.56 -9.74
N TYR A 111 -4.05 -9.23 -9.60
CA TYR A 111 -5.14 -8.44 -10.19
C TYR A 111 -5.15 -8.55 -11.72
N LYS A 112 -3.98 -8.53 -12.35
CA LYS A 112 -3.83 -8.71 -13.79
C LYS A 112 -4.30 -10.10 -14.23
N MET A 113 -3.91 -11.14 -13.52
CA MET A 113 -4.37 -12.51 -13.76
C MET A 113 -5.91 -12.61 -13.68
N CYS A 114 -6.53 -11.99 -12.66
CA CYS A 114 -7.99 -11.94 -12.56
C CYS A 114 -8.64 -11.24 -13.77
N GLU A 115 -8.02 -10.17 -14.26
CA GLU A 115 -8.50 -9.47 -15.48
C GLU A 115 -8.42 -10.34 -16.74
N GLU A 116 -7.31 -11.06 -16.90
CA GLU A 116 -7.05 -11.90 -18.07
C GLU A 116 -7.90 -13.19 -18.09
N THR A 117 -8.17 -13.76 -16.91
CA THR A 117 -8.91 -15.02 -16.76
C THR A 117 -10.41 -14.84 -16.51
N GLY A 118 -10.89 -13.61 -16.32
CA GLY A 118 -12.29 -13.33 -15.99
C GLY A 118 -12.71 -13.72 -14.57
N ILE A 119 -11.75 -14.07 -13.69
CA ILE A 119 -12.02 -14.34 -12.28
C ILE A 119 -12.34 -13.03 -11.55
N ALA A 120 -13.25 -13.08 -10.58
CA ALA A 120 -13.60 -11.92 -9.78
C ALA A 120 -12.38 -11.32 -9.07
N LYS A 121 -12.16 -10.01 -9.29
CA LYS A 121 -11.05 -9.29 -8.65
C LYS A 121 -11.26 -9.19 -7.13
N PRO A 122 -10.17 -9.07 -6.36
CA PRO A 122 -10.27 -8.71 -4.96
C PRO A 122 -11.07 -7.41 -4.77
N PRO A 123 -11.66 -7.20 -3.61
CA PRO A 123 -12.40 -5.97 -3.32
C PRO A 123 -11.54 -4.72 -3.49
N ARG A 124 -12.15 -3.61 -3.92
CA ARG A 124 -11.47 -2.31 -3.98
C ARG A 124 -11.00 -1.86 -2.59
N ASN A 125 -9.93 -1.06 -2.56
CA ASN A 125 -9.31 -0.55 -1.32
C ASN A 125 -8.80 -1.68 -0.41
N LEU A 126 -8.25 -2.74 -1.00
CA LEU A 126 -7.61 -3.82 -0.28
C LEU A 126 -6.40 -3.28 0.50
N LYS A 127 -6.39 -3.50 1.82
CA LYS A 127 -5.33 -3.05 2.71
C LYS A 127 -4.42 -4.21 3.09
N ILE A 128 -3.16 -4.11 2.70
CA ILE A 128 -2.16 -5.14 2.95
C ILE A 128 -1.12 -4.60 3.92
N TRP A 129 -1.02 -5.20 5.11
CA TRP A 129 0.03 -4.89 6.05
C TRP A 129 1.23 -5.80 5.82
N VAL A 130 2.42 -5.22 5.75
CA VAL A 130 3.68 -5.93 5.54
C VAL A 130 4.58 -5.76 6.76
N PHE A 131 5.01 -6.89 7.34
CA PHE A 131 5.82 -6.94 8.54
C PHE A 131 7.13 -7.69 8.29
N LYS A 132 8.24 -6.96 8.26
CA LYS A 132 9.56 -7.52 7.99
C LYS A 132 10.04 -8.58 8.98
N ARG A 133 9.60 -8.50 10.24
CA ARG A 133 10.05 -9.41 11.31
C ARG A 133 9.16 -10.64 11.50
N TRP A 134 8.01 -10.68 10.87
CA TRP A 134 7.07 -11.78 10.99
C TRP A 134 7.27 -12.77 9.85
N THR A 135 7.08 -14.06 10.17
CA THR A 135 7.21 -15.16 9.20
C THR A 135 5.86 -15.73 8.78
N THR A 136 4.79 -15.31 9.44
CA THR A 136 3.42 -15.79 9.20
C THR A 136 2.60 -14.74 8.46
N SER A 137 1.73 -15.22 7.59
CA SER A 137 0.78 -14.38 6.83
C SER A 137 -0.64 -14.85 7.07
N SER A 138 -1.61 -13.94 6.98
CA SER A 138 -3.02 -14.25 7.11
C SER A 138 -3.89 -13.30 6.30
N THR A 139 -5.11 -13.73 5.98
CA THR A 139 -6.11 -12.92 5.27
C THR A 139 -7.36 -12.72 6.13
N PRO A 140 -7.25 -11.96 7.25
CA PRO A 140 -8.36 -11.84 8.19
C PRO A 140 -9.53 -11.01 7.66
N MET A 141 -9.35 -10.22 6.58
CA MET A 141 -10.36 -9.32 6.00
C MET A 141 -11.04 -8.42 7.02
N LEU A 142 -10.30 -8.00 8.06
CA LEU A 142 -10.86 -7.36 9.25
C LEU A 142 -11.63 -6.08 8.94
N HIS A 143 -11.13 -5.24 8.06
CA HIS A 143 -11.81 -4.00 7.74
C HIS A 143 -13.14 -4.20 6.99
N ARG A 144 -13.41 -5.42 6.49
CA ARG A 144 -14.64 -5.81 5.80
C ARG A 144 -15.60 -6.58 6.71
N ILE A 145 -15.04 -7.38 7.63
CA ILE A 145 -15.80 -8.20 8.57
C ILE A 145 -16.22 -7.39 9.81
N VAL A 146 -15.38 -6.45 10.24
CA VAL A 146 -15.75 -5.53 11.33
C VAL A 146 -16.84 -4.60 10.82
N HIS A 147 -18.07 -5.13 10.86
CA HIS A 147 -19.24 -4.27 10.85
C HIS A 147 -19.13 -3.29 12.01
N PRO A 148 -19.66 -2.08 11.87
CA PRO A 148 -19.76 -1.15 13.00
C PRO A 148 -20.27 -1.91 14.21
N ILE A 149 -19.59 -1.76 15.34
CA ILE A 149 -20.09 -2.25 16.61
C ILE A 149 -21.54 -1.81 16.70
N GLY A 150 -22.47 -2.74 16.44
CA GLY A 150 -23.90 -2.44 16.42
C GLY A 150 -24.65 -2.41 15.10
N TYR A 151 -24.11 -2.90 13.99
CA TYR A 151 -24.86 -2.93 12.72
C TYR A 151 -26.02 -3.96 12.72
N ASN A 152 -25.89 -5.08 13.38
CA ASN A 152 -27.02 -5.98 13.60
C ASN A 152 -27.67 -5.62 14.93
N GLY A 153 -28.86 -5.07 14.90
CA GLY A 153 -29.67 -4.48 15.98
C GLY A 153 -29.69 -5.13 17.36
N ASN A 154 -28.92 -6.18 17.58
CA ASN A 154 -28.85 -6.96 18.82
C ASN A 154 -27.46 -7.06 19.43
N SER A 155 -26.48 -6.23 19.08
CA SER A 155 -25.19 -6.35 19.74
C SER A 155 -25.24 -5.67 21.11
N SER A 156 -25.08 -6.47 22.16
CA SER A 156 -25.02 -6.03 23.56
C SER A 156 -24.03 -4.88 23.79
N TRP A 157 -22.94 -4.83 23.03
CA TRP A 157 -21.92 -3.80 23.11
C TRP A 157 -22.40 -2.42 22.62
N LYS A 158 -23.18 -2.35 21.55
CA LYS A 158 -23.79 -1.09 21.09
C LYS A 158 -24.73 -0.53 22.15
N ASN A 159 -25.62 -1.36 22.64
CA ASN A 159 -26.58 -0.97 23.66
C ASN A 159 -25.87 -0.57 24.95
N PHE A 160 -24.76 -1.26 25.31
CA PHE A 160 -23.93 -0.89 26.43
C PHE A 160 -23.34 0.51 26.25
N PHE A 161 -22.70 0.81 25.12
CA PHE A 161 -22.10 2.14 24.87
C PHE A 161 -23.14 3.25 24.72
N ILE A 162 -24.30 2.96 24.14
CA ILE A 162 -25.41 3.92 24.05
C ILE A 162 -25.96 4.20 25.44
N ASN A 163 -26.18 3.18 26.26
CA ASN A 163 -26.74 3.31 27.60
C ASN A 163 -25.82 4.06 28.57
N ILE A 164 -24.52 4.02 28.40
CA ILE A 164 -23.54 4.80 29.19
C ILE A 164 -23.23 6.17 28.58
N GLY A 165 -23.94 6.60 27.55
CA GLY A 165 -23.75 7.92 26.93
C GLY A 165 -22.59 8.04 25.94
N TYR A 166 -21.90 6.96 25.62
CA TYR A 166 -20.74 6.95 24.71
C TYR A 166 -21.05 6.48 23.28
N GLY A 167 -22.28 6.58 22.82
CA GLY A 167 -22.69 6.17 21.48
C GLY A 167 -21.91 6.87 20.35
N THR A 168 -21.61 8.15 20.52
CA THR A 168 -20.76 8.92 19.59
C THR A 168 -19.32 8.43 19.59
N LEU A 169 -18.75 8.11 20.75
CA LEU A 169 -17.40 7.57 20.89
C LEU A 169 -17.29 6.21 20.20
N ALA A 170 -18.26 5.31 20.38
CA ALA A 170 -18.31 4.03 19.71
C ALA A 170 -18.32 4.17 18.17
N THR A 171 -19.06 5.15 17.65
CA THR A 171 -19.11 5.45 16.22
C THR A 171 -17.77 5.94 15.70
N VAL A 172 -17.11 6.85 16.42
CA VAL A 172 -15.78 7.39 16.07
C VAL A 172 -14.72 6.29 16.11
N LEU A 173 -14.68 5.50 17.19
CA LEU A 173 -13.75 4.35 17.31
C LEU A 173 -13.94 3.34 16.18
N ASN A 174 -15.17 3.05 15.82
CA ASN A 174 -15.47 2.14 14.73
C ASN A 174 -15.05 2.69 13.36
N GLN A 175 -15.22 3.97 13.09
CA GLN A 175 -14.71 4.62 11.89
C GLN A 175 -13.17 4.62 11.85
N MET A 176 -12.52 4.83 12.99
CA MET A 176 -11.06 4.72 13.10
C MET A 176 -10.58 3.29 12.84
N LEU A 177 -11.19 2.28 13.48
CA LEU A 177 -10.86 0.88 13.28
C LEU A 177 -10.99 0.46 11.82
N LYS A 178 -12.07 0.84 11.14
CA LYS A 178 -12.25 0.56 9.70
C LYS A 178 -11.14 1.16 8.84
N LYS A 179 -10.59 2.32 9.22
CA LYS A 179 -9.48 2.93 8.48
C LYS A 179 -8.15 2.23 8.70
N VAL A 180 -7.99 1.56 9.83
CA VAL A 180 -6.73 1.03 10.31
C VAL A 180 -6.61 -0.47 10.08
N LEU A 181 -7.69 -1.23 10.20
CA LEU A 181 -7.66 -2.70 10.12
C LEU A 181 -7.25 -3.20 8.73
N PRO A 182 -6.37 -4.24 8.65
CA PRO A 182 -5.96 -4.82 7.40
C PRO A 182 -6.99 -5.81 6.84
N ASP A 183 -6.94 -6.01 5.53
CA ASP A 183 -7.55 -7.18 4.89
C ASP A 183 -6.59 -8.36 4.89
N ILE A 184 -5.31 -8.08 4.61
CA ILE A 184 -4.25 -9.07 4.50
C ILE A 184 -3.08 -8.60 5.37
N THR A 185 -2.46 -9.54 6.08
CA THR A 185 -1.18 -9.34 6.75
C THR A 185 -0.15 -10.27 6.15
N ILE A 186 1.01 -9.74 5.79
CA ILE A 186 2.10 -10.50 5.20
C ILE A 186 3.35 -10.34 6.06
N GLY A 187 3.87 -11.48 6.53
CA GLY A 187 5.17 -11.55 7.17
C GLY A 187 6.24 -11.85 6.13
N THR A 188 7.26 -10.99 6.03
CA THR A 188 8.33 -11.11 5.03
C THR A 188 9.66 -11.57 5.64
N GLY A 189 9.67 -11.89 6.93
CA GLY A 189 10.88 -12.26 7.66
C GLY A 189 11.58 -13.51 7.11
N GLY A 190 12.76 -13.31 6.52
CA GLY A 190 13.59 -14.40 6.00
C GLY A 190 13.14 -15.00 4.66
N HIS A 191 12.21 -14.37 3.96
CA HIS A 191 11.76 -14.82 2.64
C HIS A 191 12.52 -14.15 1.50
N SER A 192 12.68 -14.87 0.38
CA SER A 192 13.14 -14.33 -0.90
C SER A 192 12.00 -13.61 -1.62
N TYR A 193 12.33 -12.80 -2.64
CA TYR A 193 11.36 -12.02 -3.42
C TYR A 193 10.12 -12.82 -3.88
N ARG A 194 10.31 -14.08 -4.30
CA ARG A 194 9.22 -14.93 -4.81
C ARG A 194 8.48 -15.72 -3.72
N LYS A 195 8.91 -15.64 -2.46
CA LYS A 195 8.27 -16.29 -1.32
C LYS A 195 7.55 -15.29 -0.40
N VAL A 196 7.63 -14.01 -0.72
CA VAL A 196 6.86 -12.94 -0.10
C VAL A 196 5.52 -12.82 -0.81
#